data_eae17b494e52ce7e58115f8f355003f0
#
_entry.id   eae17b494e52ce7e58115f8f355003f0
#
_cell.length_a   1.000
_cell.length_b   1.000
_cell.length_c   1.000
_cell.angle_alpha   90.00
_cell.angle_beta   90.00
_cell.angle_gamma   90.00
#
_symmetry.space_group_name_H-M   'P 1'
#
loop_
_entity.id
_entity.type
_entity.pdbx_description
1 polymer ?
#
loop_
_entity_poly.entity_id
_entity_poly.type
_entity_poly.pdbx_seq_one_letter_code
_entity_poly.pdbx_strand_id
1 'polypeptide(L)'
;PNKYGTRNKIKLVYIDPPFATKQDFMKYREKAYRDKIIGAQFIEFLRKRLIFLREVLADDGSIYVHLDYKKSHYIKTVMDEVFGEENFQNDIVWQRSTAHNMPTRGYVRCNDTILFFTKSDIFPFNEQFLSYGKAQLRRYKKDSNARLYKGENLTFSTINAARQFEWRGTKPPPNRSWGA
;
A
#
# COMPACT_ATOMS: atom_id res chain seq x y z
N PRO A 1 14.45 -29.71 -4.06
CA PRO A 1 15.86 -29.54 -3.83
C PRO A 1 16.30 -28.15 -4.30
N ASN A 2 16.86 -27.35 -3.38
CA ASN A 2 17.32 -25.98 -3.64
C ASN A 2 18.68 -26.02 -4.36
N LYS A 3 18.66 -26.32 -5.65
CA LYS A 3 19.87 -26.48 -6.48
C LYS A 3 20.79 -25.24 -6.46
N TYR A 4 20.24 -24.05 -6.19
CA TYR A 4 20.97 -22.77 -6.22
C TYR A 4 21.15 -22.11 -4.84
N GLY A 5 20.73 -22.77 -3.76
CA GLY A 5 20.89 -22.24 -2.39
C GLY A 5 20.20 -20.89 -2.14
N THR A 6 19.06 -20.61 -2.82
CA THR A 6 18.36 -19.31 -2.77
C THR A 6 17.28 -19.23 -1.69
N ARG A 7 17.00 -20.33 -0.98
CA ARG A 7 15.99 -20.35 0.10
C ARG A 7 16.35 -19.35 1.20
N ASN A 8 15.39 -18.53 1.63
CA ASN A 8 15.55 -17.48 2.65
C ASN A 8 16.65 -16.44 2.35
N LYS A 9 16.89 -16.12 1.07
CA LYS A 9 17.96 -15.17 0.69
C LYS A 9 17.50 -13.94 -0.06
N ILE A 10 16.30 -13.98 -0.64
CA ILE A 10 15.78 -12.89 -1.45
C ILE A 10 15.17 -11.83 -0.54
N LYS A 11 15.69 -10.62 -0.58
CA LYS A 11 15.20 -9.50 0.25
C LYS A 11 13.97 -8.82 -0.32
N LEU A 12 13.85 -8.79 -1.64
CA LEU A 12 12.75 -8.10 -2.33
C LEU A 12 12.26 -8.93 -3.52
N VAL A 13 10.97 -9.13 -3.59
CA VAL A 13 10.27 -9.67 -4.74
C VAL A 13 9.27 -8.65 -5.24
N TYR A 14 9.34 -8.31 -6.53
CA TYR A 14 8.29 -7.56 -7.23
C TYR A 14 7.81 -8.39 -8.40
N ILE A 15 6.51 -8.63 -8.48
CA ILE A 15 5.90 -9.35 -9.59
C ILE A 15 4.74 -8.57 -10.20
N ASP A 16 4.66 -8.64 -11.51
CA ASP A 16 3.56 -8.14 -12.34
C ASP A 16 3.03 -9.35 -13.13
N PRO A 17 2.16 -10.19 -12.51
CA PRO A 17 1.68 -11.39 -13.17
C PRO A 17 0.69 -11.03 -14.29
N PRO A 18 0.54 -11.89 -15.31
CA PRO A 18 -0.43 -11.65 -16.37
C PRO A 18 -1.84 -11.54 -15.77
N PHE A 19 -2.58 -10.49 -16.16
CA PHE A 19 -3.89 -10.15 -15.56
C PHE A 19 -5.06 -10.99 -16.07
N ALA A 20 -4.82 -12.11 -16.76
CA ALA A 20 -5.86 -12.98 -17.33
C ALA A 20 -6.86 -12.21 -18.23
N THR A 21 -6.36 -11.26 -19.03
CA THR A 21 -7.18 -10.34 -19.84
C THR A 21 -7.76 -10.95 -21.11
N LYS A 22 -7.56 -12.23 -21.36
CA LYS A 22 -7.92 -12.95 -22.60
C LYS A 22 -7.18 -12.45 -23.85
N GLN A 23 -6.18 -11.59 -23.70
CA GLN A 23 -5.37 -11.12 -24.82
C GLN A 23 -4.16 -12.04 -25.02
N ASP A 24 -3.97 -12.50 -26.28
CA ASP A 24 -2.75 -13.22 -26.67
C ASP A 24 -1.68 -12.18 -27.02
N PHE A 25 -0.60 -12.12 -26.26
CA PHE A 25 0.57 -11.32 -26.63
C PHE A 25 1.37 -12.06 -27.70
N MET A 26 1.36 -11.50 -28.91
CA MET A 26 2.15 -12.00 -30.03
C MET A 26 3.49 -11.25 -30.08
N LYS A 27 4.62 -11.96 -29.90
CA LYS A 27 5.95 -11.44 -30.13
C LYS A 27 6.68 -12.36 -31.12
N TYR A 28 7.12 -11.79 -32.23
CA TYR A 28 7.88 -12.50 -33.28
C TYR A 28 7.26 -13.81 -33.81
N ARG A 29 5.94 -13.79 -34.15
CA ARG A 29 5.17 -14.94 -34.70
C ARG A 29 5.03 -16.15 -33.76
N GLU A 30 5.63 -16.16 -32.58
CA GLU A 30 5.38 -17.17 -31.57
C GLU A 30 4.42 -16.60 -30.52
N LYS A 31 3.44 -17.40 -30.10
CA LYS A 31 2.59 -17.07 -28.94
C LYS A 31 3.45 -17.10 -27.70
N ALA A 32 4.06 -15.96 -27.35
CA ALA A 32 4.96 -15.85 -26.22
C ALA A 32 4.26 -16.16 -24.90
N TYR A 33 2.92 -15.97 -24.83
CA TYR A 33 2.15 -16.23 -23.63
C TYR A 33 0.64 -16.33 -23.92
N ARG A 34 -0.01 -17.37 -23.41
CA ARG A 34 -1.47 -17.47 -23.43
C ARG A 34 -2.02 -16.88 -22.14
N ASP A 35 -2.57 -15.69 -22.19
CA ASP A 35 -3.24 -15.06 -21.06
C ASP A 35 -4.69 -15.61 -20.87
N LYS A 36 -4.86 -16.92 -21.11
CA LYS A 36 -6.17 -17.61 -21.08
C LYS A 36 -6.44 -18.32 -19.77
N ILE A 37 -5.68 -18.06 -18.72
CA ILE A 37 -5.99 -18.63 -17.40
C ILE A 37 -7.14 -17.83 -16.80
N ILE A 38 -8.37 -18.36 -16.92
CA ILE A 38 -9.59 -17.65 -16.53
C ILE A 38 -10.04 -18.10 -15.13
N GLY A 39 -10.41 -17.15 -14.27
CA GLY A 39 -11.11 -17.41 -13.02
C GLY A 39 -10.26 -18.14 -11.97
N ALA A 40 -10.78 -19.24 -11.42
CA ALA A 40 -10.15 -20.03 -10.36
C ALA A 40 -8.77 -20.59 -10.74
N GLN A 41 -8.56 -20.92 -12.02
CA GLN A 41 -7.27 -21.42 -12.50
C GLN A 41 -6.16 -20.36 -12.38
N PHE A 42 -6.46 -19.09 -12.63
CA PHE A 42 -5.51 -18.01 -12.44
C PHE A 42 -5.12 -17.85 -10.97
N ILE A 43 -6.11 -17.91 -10.09
CA ILE A 43 -5.88 -17.79 -8.65
C ILE A 43 -4.98 -18.93 -8.17
N GLU A 44 -5.28 -20.19 -8.55
CA GLU A 44 -4.48 -21.34 -8.18
C GLU A 44 -3.07 -21.34 -8.84
N PHE A 45 -2.96 -20.85 -10.07
CA PHE A 45 -1.68 -20.65 -10.75
C PHE A 45 -0.80 -19.68 -9.96
N LEU A 46 -1.35 -18.56 -9.50
CA LEU A 46 -0.59 -17.57 -8.75
C LEU A 46 -0.32 -18.03 -7.32
N ARG A 47 -1.30 -18.68 -6.67
CA ARG A 47 -1.16 -19.26 -5.33
C ARG A 47 0.06 -20.18 -5.21
N LYS A 48 0.21 -21.11 -6.13
CA LYS A 48 1.37 -22.04 -6.17
C LYS A 48 2.70 -21.28 -6.27
N ARG A 49 2.76 -20.20 -7.05
CA ARG A 49 3.96 -19.37 -7.20
C ARG A 49 4.26 -18.55 -5.97
N LEU A 50 3.25 -18.00 -5.34
CA LEU A 50 3.38 -17.23 -4.10
C LEU A 50 3.95 -18.10 -2.96
N ILE A 51 3.54 -19.38 -2.87
CA ILE A 51 4.13 -20.34 -1.92
C ILE A 51 5.65 -20.49 -2.15
N PHE A 52 6.08 -20.67 -3.41
CA PHE A 52 7.52 -20.75 -3.73
C PHE A 52 8.25 -19.43 -3.47
N LEU A 53 7.63 -18.31 -3.79
CA LEU A 53 8.22 -16.99 -3.55
C LEU A 53 8.41 -16.74 -2.05
N ARG A 54 7.45 -17.15 -1.21
CA ARG A 54 7.61 -17.10 0.24
C ARG A 54 8.79 -17.94 0.75
N GLU A 55 9.03 -19.12 0.16
CA GLU A 55 10.16 -19.97 0.56
C GLU A 55 11.53 -19.37 0.21
N VAL A 56 11.65 -18.67 -0.92
CA VAL A 56 12.92 -18.03 -1.30
C VAL A 56 13.12 -16.66 -0.64
N LEU A 57 12.03 -16.03 -0.19
CA LEU A 57 12.07 -14.75 0.48
C LEU A 57 12.78 -14.87 1.84
N ALA A 58 13.71 -13.97 2.15
CA ALA A 58 14.37 -13.88 3.44
C ALA A 58 13.36 -13.60 4.55
N ASP A 59 13.68 -13.92 5.80
CA ASP A 59 12.73 -13.74 6.91
C ASP A 59 12.36 -12.26 7.12
N ASP A 60 13.28 -11.35 6.80
CA ASP A 60 13.07 -9.89 6.75
C ASP A 60 12.73 -9.38 5.33
N GLY A 61 12.34 -10.26 4.42
CA GLY A 61 12.07 -9.93 3.03
C GLY A 61 10.66 -9.40 2.78
N SER A 62 10.51 -8.65 1.71
CA SER A 62 9.27 -8.01 1.26
C SER A 62 8.86 -8.48 -0.13
N ILE A 63 7.55 -8.56 -0.35
CA ILE A 63 6.96 -8.88 -1.65
C ILE A 63 5.93 -7.83 -2.06
N TYR A 64 6.00 -7.42 -3.32
CA TYR A 64 5.04 -6.53 -3.98
C TYR A 64 4.40 -7.27 -5.14
N VAL A 65 3.08 -7.29 -5.18
CA VAL A 65 2.31 -7.93 -6.25
C VAL A 65 1.44 -6.89 -6.93
N HIS A 66 1.78 -6.56 -8.18
CA HIS A 66 1.04 -5.59 -8.98
C HIS A 66 -0.13 -6.30 -9.68
N LEU A 67 -1.32 -5.75 -9.55
CA LEU A 67 -2.57 -6.37 -10.01
C LEU A 67 -3.54 -5.31 -10.55
N ASP A 68 -4.34 -5.71 -11.53
CA ASP A 68 -5.47 -4.90 -11.96
C ASP A 68 -6.62 -4.90 -10.95
N TYR A 69 -7.55 -3.96 -11.11
CA TYR A 69 -8.74 -3.84 -10.26
C TYR A 69 -9.64 -5.08 -10.24
N LYS A 70 -9.53 -5.99 -11.24
CA LYS A 70 -10.37 -7.20 -11.34
C LYS A 70 -9.88 -8.31 -10.46
N LYS A 71 -8.58 -8.36 -10.16
CA LYS A 71 -7.92 -9.49 -9.52
C LYS A 71 -7.32 -9.18 -8.16
N SER A 72 -7.03 -7.93 -7.85
CA SER A 72 -6.35 -7.52 -6.62
C SER A 72 -7.01 -8.07 -5.35
N HIS A 73 -8.33 -7.97 -5.23
CA HIS A 73 -9.08 -8.43 -4.05
C HIS A 73 -9.08 -9.95 -3.88
N TYR A 74 -9.11 -10.74 -4.97
CA TYR A 74 -8.98 -12.19 -4.88
C TYR A 74 -7.58 -12.61 -4.47
N ILE A 75 -6.57 -11.95 -5.02
CA ILE A 75 -5.18 -12.28 -4.71
C ILE A 75 -4.78 -11.79 -3.32
N LYS A 76 -5.39 -10.71 -2.80
CA LYS A 76 -5.21 -10.31 -1.40
C LYS A 76 -5.54 -11.47 -0.45
N THR A 77 -6.68 -12.15 -0.64
CA THR A 77 -7.07 -13.30 0.19
C THR A 77 -6.09 -14.47 0.07
N VAL A 78 -5.58 -14.73 -1.13
CA VAL A 78 -4.55 -15.77 -1.33
C VAL A 78 -3.23 -15.38 -0.65
N MET A 79 -2.86 -14.11 -0.67
CA MET A 79 -1.66 -13.64 0.02
C MET A 79 -1.81 -13.70 1.54
N ASP A 80 -2.99 -13.44 2.08
CA ASP A 80 -3.29 -13.66 3.51
C ASP A 80 -3.09 -15.13 3.90
N GLU A 81 -3.59 -16.05 3.08
CA GLU A 81 -3.38 -17.50 3.30
C GLU A 81 -1.89 -17.89 3.27
N VAL A 82 -1.13 -17.34 2.30
CA VAL A 82 0.25 -17.73 2.06
C VAL A 82 1.23 -17.03 2.99
N PHE A 83 1.07 -15.73 3.23
CA PHE A 83 2.02 -14.92 4.01
C PHE A 83 1.59 -14.67 5.44
N GLY A 84 0.29 -14.79 5.76
CA GLY A 84 -0.36 -14.37 7.00
C GLY A 84 -0.99 -12.98 6.85
N GLU A 85 -2.21 -12.81 7.35
CA GLU A 85 -2.93 -11.53 7.32
C GLU A 85 -2.16 -10.45 8.09
N GLU A 86 -1.52 -10.84 9.17
CA GLU A 86 -0.69 -9.97 10.05
C GLU A 86 0.53 -9.38 9.32
N ASN A 87 0.97 -10.00 8.23
CA ASN A 87 2.11 -9.56 7.41
C ASN A 87 1.70 -8.66 6.25
N PHE A 88 0.41 -8.34 6.14
CA PHE A 88 -0.08 -7.33 5.19
C PHE A 88 0.33 -5.93 5.65
N GLN A 89 1.08 -5.22 4.83
CA GLN A 89 1.55 -3.88 5.17
C GLN A 89 0.69 -2.79 4.54
N ASN A 90 0.39 -2.91 3.25
CA ASN A 90 -0.34 -1.87 2.54
C ASN A 90 -0.89 -2.34 1.19
N ASP A 91 -1.92 -1.65 0.70
CA ASP A 91 -2.35 -1.61 -0.69
C ASP A 91 -2.00 -0.25 -1.30
N ILE A 92 -1.09 -0.26 -2.26
CA ILE A 92 -0.64 0.94 -2.95
C ILE A 92 -1.49 1.12 -4.19
N VAL A 93 -2.24 2.21 -4.25
CA VAL A 93 -3.06 2.56 -5.41
C VAL A 93 -2.18 3.28 -6.43
N TRP A 94 -1.90 2.61 -7.54
CA TRP A 94 -1.10 3.15 -8.63
C TRP A 94 -2.00 3.78 -9.70
N GLN A 95 -1.91 5.07 -9.91
CA GLN A 95 -2.63 5.76 -10.98
C GLN A 95 -1.98 5.44 -12.34
N ARG A 96 -2.61 4.56 -13.12
CA ARG A 96 -2.11 4.12 -14.42
C ARG A 96 -2.37 5.13 -15.54
N SER A 97 -3.50 5.79 -15.51
CA SER A 97 -3.92 6.75 -16.53
C SER A 97 -4.77 7.87 -15.91
N THR A 98 -4.92 8.95 -16.65
CA THR A 98 -5.93 9.97 -16.34
C THR A 98 -7.27 9.59 -16.92
N ALA A 99 -8.35 10.09 -16.34
CA ALA A 99 -9.72 9.85 -16.80
C ALA A 99 -10.00 10.62 -18.09
N HIS A 100 -9.65 10.06 -19.26
CA HIS A 100 -9.87 10.71 -20.53
C HIS A 100 -11.28 10.50 -21.12
N ASN A 101 -11.92 9.35 -20.79
CA ASN A 101 -13.25 9.01 -21.29
C ASN A 101 -14.15 8.66 -20.10
N MET A 102 -15.21 9.42 -19.89
CA MET A 102 -16.23 9.11 -18.90
C MET A 102 -17.05 7.90 -19.39
N PRO A 103 -17.10 6.82 -18.62
CA PRO A 103 -18.01 5.72 -18.97
C PRO A 103 -19.45 6.19 -18.80
N THR A 104 -20.36 5.69 -19.65
CA THR A 104 -21.79 6.02 -19.58
C THR A 104 -22.46 5.48 -18.30
N ARG A 105 -21.84 4.49 -17.65
CA ARG A 105 -22.29 3.90 -16.39
C ARG A 105 -21.08 3.56 -15.50
N GLY A 106 -21.07 4.07 -14.28
CA GLY A 106 -20.05 3.82 -13.27
C GLY A 106 -18.91 4.83 -13.28
N TYR A 107 -17.86 4.53 -12.51
CA TYR A 107 -16.68 5.39 -12.37
C TYR A 107 -15.56 4.97 -13.31
N VAL A 108 -14.67 5.90 -13.63
CA VAL A 108 -13.50 5.64 -14.47
C VAL A 108 -12.51 4.73 -13.72
N ARG A 109 -12.00 3.74 -14.45
CA ARG A 109 -11.01 2.76 -13.93
C ARG A 109 -9.63 3.17 -14.41
N CYS A 110 -8.93 3.94 -13.59
CA CYS A 110 -7.64 4.53 -13.93
C CYS A 110 -6.48 4.07 -13.01
N ASN A 111 -6.74 3.08 -12.15
CA ASN A 111 -5.75 2.59 -11.21
C ASN A 111 -5.52 1.09 -11.28
N ASP A 112 -4.33 0.69 -10.88
CA ASP A 112 -3.99 -0.66 -10.49
C ASP A 112 -3.67 -0.68 -9.00
N THR A 113 -3.58 -1.87 -8.40
CA THR A 113 -3.25 -2.07 -6.99
C THR A 113 -1.96 -2.84 -6.86
N ILE A 114 -1.04 -2.38 -6.01
CA ILE A 114 0.16 -3.12 -5.64
C ILE A 114 -0.01 -3.55 -4.19
N LEU A 115 -0.15 -4.85 -3.96
CA LEU A 115 -0.23 -5.42 -2.62
C LEU A 115 1.17 -5.57 -2.05
N PHE A 116 1.41 -4.97 -0.88
CA PHE A 116 2.66 -5.06 -0.16
C PHE A 116 2.53 -5.97 1.06
N PHE A 117 3.32 -7.03 1.08
CA PHE A 117 3.44 -7.96 2.19
C PHE A 117 4.89 -8.14 2.60
N THR A 118 5.09 -8.55 3.83
CA THR A 118 6.39 -8.97 4.36
C THR A 118 6.36 -10.46 4.72
N LYS A 119 7.51 -11.06 4.98
CA LYS A 119 7.55 -12.44 5.45
C LYS A 119 7.37 -12.55 6.96
N SER A 120 7.75 -11.51 7.69
CA SER A 120 7.59 -11.37 9.13
C SER A 120 7.34 -9.89 9.50
N ASP A 121 7.16 -9.61 10.76
CA ASP A 121 7.04 -8.27 11.35
C ASP A 121 8.35 -7.47 11.33
N ILE A 122 9.50 -8.14 11.14
CA ILE A 122 10.82 -7.51 11.05
C ILE A 122 11.22 -7.37 9.59
N PHE A 123 11.18 -6.15 9.07
CA PHE A 123 11.60 -5.86 7.69
C PHE A 123 12.22 -4.46 7.56
N PRO A 124 13.19 -4.26 6.66
CA PRO A 124 13.74 -2.93 6.41
C PRO A 124 12.73 -2.07 5.63
N PHE A 125 12.44 -0.89 6.17
CA PHE A 125 11.62 0.12 5.49
C PHE A 125 12.32 1.47 5.53
N ASN A 126 12.66 2.01 4.37
CA ASN A 126 13.25 3.33 4.23
C ASN A 126 12.15 4.36 4.02
N GLU A 127 11.85 5.14 5.04
CA GLU A 127 10.85 6.19 4.96
C GLU A 127 11.20 7.19 3.84
N GLN A 128 10.18 7.50 3.03
CA GLN A 128 10.30 8.46 1.94
C GLN A 128 9.53 9.73 2.27
N PHE A 129 10.23 10.86 2.28
CA PHE A 129 9.63 12.15 2.55
C PHE A 129 9.58 12.98 1.28
N LEU A 130 8.43 13.56 0.99
CA LEU A 130 8.27 14.54 -0.07
C LEU A 130 8.35 15.96 0.51
N SER A 131 8.92 16.86 -0.25
CA SER A 131 8.88 18.28 0.10
C SER A 131 7.43 18.77 0.16
N TYR A 132 7.15 19.65 1.12
CA TYR A 132 5.82 20.23 1.23
C TYR A 132 5.44 21.02 -0.03
N GLY A 133 4.28 20.71 -0.58
CA GLY A 133 3.72 21.47 -1.69
C GLY A 133 3.31 22.89 -1.29
N LYS A 134 3.20 23.81 -2.27
CA LYS A 134 2.82 25.21 -2.04
C LYS A 134 1.53 25.37 -1.23
N ALA A 135 0.51 24.55 -1.49
CA ALA A 135 -0.76 24.58 -0.76
C ALA A 135 -0.59 24.17 0.72
N GLN A 136 0.30 23.26 1.01
CA GLN A 136 0.61 22.81 2.36
C GLN A 136 1.44 23.86 3.10
N LEU A 137 2.44 24.46 2.44
CA LEU A 137 3.27 25.52 3.01
C LEU A 137 2.49 26.78 3.38
N ARG A 138 1.38 27.09 2.70
CA ARG A 138 0.49 28.20 3.06
C ARG A 138 -0.12 28.09 4.46
N ARG A 139 -0.15 26.88 5.05
CA ARG A 139 -0.66 26.62 6.40
C ARG A 139 0.39 26.88 7.48
N TYR A 140 1.64 27.11 7.10
CA TYR A 140 2.74 27.37 7.99
C TYR A 140 3.01 28.88 8.10
N LYS A 141 3.39 29.31 9.29
CA LYS A 141 3.85 30.67 9.60
C LYS A 141 5.32 30.62 9.95
N LYS A 142 5.99 31.79 9.91
CA LYS A 142 7.37 31.93 10.40
C LYS A 142 7.37 32.56 11.78
N ASP A 143 8.17 32.03 12.69
CA ASP A 143 8.47 32.69 13.96
C ASP A 143 9.54 33.80 13.79
N SER A 144 9.90 34.45 14.87
CA SER A 144 10.94 35.50 14.90
C SER A 144 12.32 35.03 14.42
N ASN A 145 12.59 33.72 14.48
CA ASN A 145 13.83 33.09 14.05
C ASN A 145 13.72 32.45 12.65
N ALA A 146 12.71 32.84 11.88
CA ALA A 146 12.40 32.31 10.53
C ALA A 146 12.09 30.82 10.45
N ARG A 147 11.80 30.11 11.60
CA ARG A 147 11.41 28.72 11.62
C ARG A 147 9.95 28.59 11.24
N LEU A 148 9.64 27.61 10.38
CA LEU A 148 8.27 27.32 9.99
C LEU A 148 7.54 26.61 11.12
N TYR A 149 6.36 27.10 11.48
CA TYR A 149 5.45 26.43 12.43
C TYR A 149 4.03 26.45 11.90
N LYS A 150 3.25 25.48 12.33
CA LYS A 150 1.82 25.38 12.07
C LYS A 150 1.09 25.35 13.41
N GLY A 151 0.14 26.26 13.59
CA GLY A 151 -0.71 26.23 14.76
C GLY A 151 -1.65 25.03 14.70
N GLU A 152 -1.63 24.19 15.70
CA GLU A 152 -2.57 23.06 15.88
C GLU A 152 -3.53 23.38 17.03
N ASN A 153 -4.67 22.70 17.03
CA ASN A 153 -5.63 22.84 18.11
C ASN A 153 -5.08 22.24 19.39
N LEU A 154 -4.96 23.05 20.43
CA LEU A 154 -4.56 22.59 21.77
C LEU A 154 -5.67 21.82 22.51
N THR A 155 -6.89 21.84 21.98
CA THR A 155 -8.05 21.22 22.62
C THR A 155 -8.75 20.25 21.70
N PHE A 156 -9.31 19.17 22.27
CA PHE A 156 -10.11 18.16 21.58
C PHE A 156 -11.58 18.23 22.00
N SER A 157 -12.48 17.77 21.16
CA SER A 157 -13.92 17.74 21.42
C SER A 157 -14.35 16.68 22.47
N THR A 158 -13.44 15.75 22.81
CA THR A 158 -13.72 14.74 23.85
C THR A 158 -13.52 15.37 25.22
N ILE A 159 -14.54 15.34 26.07
CA ILE A 159 -14.46 15.85 27.45
C ILE A 159 -13.73 14.81 28.31
N ASN A 160 -12.66 15.25 28.96
CA ASN A 160 -11.92 14.47 29.94
C ASN A 160 -11.66 15.32 31.19
N ALA A 161 -12.23 14.93 32.32
CA ALA A 161 -12.13 15.69 33.58
C ALA A 161 -10.69 15.96 34.01
N ALA A 162 -9.78 15.00 33.81
CA ALA A 162 -8.36 15.17 34.14
C ALA A 162 -7.63 16.19 33.27
N ARG A 163 -8.26 16.64 32.16
CA ARG A 163 -7.70 17.60 31.20
C ARG A 163 -8.47 18.92 31.17
N GLN A 164 -9.22 19.23 32.24
CA GLN A 164 -9.99 20.48 32.45
C GLN A 164 -9.27 21.47 33.36
N PHE A 165 -7.98 21.30 33.58
CA PHE A 165 -7.19 22.20 34.45
C PHE A 165 -6.89 23.55 33.78
N GLU A 166 -6.56 24.54 34.60
CA GLU A 166 -6.07 25.81 34.12
C GLU A 166 -4.59 25.72 33.76
N TRP A 167 -4.26 26.16 32.54
CA TRP A 167 -2.88 26.22 32.07
C TRP A 167 -2.54 27.65 31.61
N ARG A 168 -1.53 28.26 32.23
CA ARG A 168 -1.10 29.63 31.95
C ARG A 168 -2.23 30.66 31.97
N GLY A 169 -3.12 30.59 32.96
CA GLY A 169 -4.25 31.49 33.10
C GLY A 169 -5.42 31.23 32.15
N THR A 170 -5.39 30.14 31.39
CA THR A 170 -6.44 29.79 30.43
C THR A 170 -7.01 28.40 30.73
N LYS A 171 -8.33 28.29 30.68
CA LYS A 171 -9.05 26.99 30.73
C LYS A 171 -9.50 26.59 29.33
N PRO A 172 -9.64 25.28 29.05
CA PRO A 172 -10.25 24.86 27.80
C PRO A 172 -11.72 25.30 27.76
N PRO A 173 -12.30 25.49 26.57
CA PRO A 173 -13.74 25.73 26.45
C PRO A 173 -14.56 24.64 27.18
N PRO A 174 -15.79 24.94 27.68
CA PRO A 174 -16.55 23.99 28.50
C PRO A 174 -16.84 22.63 27.85
N ASN A 175 -16.91 22.60 26.51
CA ASN A 175 -17.18 21.40 25.72
C ASN A 175 -15.90 20.78 25.12
N ARG A 176 -14.71 21.14 25.61
CA ARG A 176 -13.42 20.67 25.09
C ARG A 176 -12.46 20.38 26.24
N SER A 177 -11.48 19.55 25.99
CA SER A 177 -10.39 19.27 26.93
C SER A 177 -9.03 19.57 26.28
N TRP A 178 -7.99 19.84 27.10
CA TRP A 178 -6.65 19.96 26.60
C TRP A 178 -6.21 18.71 25.85
N GLY A 179 -5.47 18.89 24.77
CA GLY A 179 -4.76 17.82 24.10
C GLY A 179 -3.62 17.29 24.98
N ALA A 180 -3.33 16.00 24.87
CA ALA A 180 -2.16 15.42 25.52
C ALA A 180 -0.97 15.51 24.60
#